data_1b106f5e15ba23f4e62b5e4b737baa8b
#
_entry.id   1b106f5e15ba23f4e62b5e4b737baa8b
#
_cell.length_a   1.000
_cell.length_b   1.000
_cell.length_c   1.000
_cell.angle_alpha   90.00
_cell.angle_beta   90.00
_cell.angle_gamma   90.00
#
_symmetry.space_group_name_H-M   'P 1'
#
loop_
_entity.id
_entity.type
_entity.pdbx_description
1 polymer ?
#
loop_
_entity_poly.entity_id
_entity_poly.type
_entity_poly.pdbx_seq_one_letter_code
_entity_poly.pdbx_strand_id
1 'polypeptide(L)'
;MTERALTDWVDVLEALLAGQSLNAPTTQWVMAEILTGGAPASSTAGFLVALRAKGETATEVGGLVAGMMNASVPLEVEGPVVDTCGTGGDRSHTVNISTMAAVVAAAAGARVAKHGNRAASSQSGDRKSTRLNSSHRMPS
;
A
#
# COMPACT_ATOMS: atom_id res chain seq x y z
N MET A 1 -8.78 -18.17 22.80
CA MET A 1 -9.17 -19.03 21.65
C MET A 1 -8.82 -18.25 20.38
N THR A 2 -7.88 -18.73 19.59
CA THR A 2 -7.51 -18.07 18.33
C THR A 2 -8.62 -18.37 17.33
N GLU A 3 -9.38 -17.38 16.95
CA GLU A 3 -10.45 -17.51 15.98
C GLU A 3 -9.85 -17.94 14.63
N ARG A 4 -10.42 -18.98 14.02
CA ARG A 4 -9.92 -19.55 12.77
C ARG A 4 -10.04 -18.50 11.64
N ALA A 5 -9.00 -18.39 10.82
CA ALA A 5 -9.05 -17.53 9.64
C ALA A 5 -10.12 -17.99 8.65
N LEU A 6 -10.88 -17.07 8.12
CA LEU A 6 -11.75 -17.32 6.96
C LEU A 6 -10.88 -17.25 5.70
N THR A 7 -11.01 -18.26 4.85
CA THR A 7 -10.25 -18.38 3.58
C THR A 7 -11.19 -18.67 2.41
N ASP A 8 -12.40 -18.16 2.50
CA ASP A 8 -13.42 -18.19 1.45
C ASP A 8 -14.04 -16.81 1.30
N TRP A 9 -14.28 -16.39 0.06
CA TRP A 9 -14.80 -15.05 -0.24
C TRP A 9 -16.23 -14.85 0.21
N VAL A 10 -17.05 -15.90 0.19
CA VAL A 10 -18.46 -15.81 0.62
C VAL A 10 -18.49 -15.56 2.12
N ASP A 11 -17.76 -16.36 2.90
CA ASP A 11 -17.70 -16.24 4.36
C ASP A 11 -17.18 -14.85 4.79
N VAL A 12 -16.13 -14.35 4.10
CA VAL A 12 -15.55 -13.03 4.35
C VAL A 12 -16.58 -11.91 4.10
N LEU A 13 -17.29 -11.98 2.98
CA LEU A 13 -18.29 -10.97 2.64
C LEU A 13 -19.51 -11.02 3.57
N GLU A 14 -19.99 -12.21 3.91
CA GLU A 14 -21.11 -12.38 4.85
C GLU A 14 -20.75 -11.84 6.24
N ALA A 15 -19.55 -12.12 6.74
CA ALA A 15 -19.09 -11.59 8.02
C ALA A 15 -19.08 -10.04 8.02
N LEU A 16 -18.54 -9.43 6.96
CA LEU A 16 -18.52 -7.97 6.83
C LEU A 16 -19.92 -7.36 6.71
N LEU A 17 -20.81 -7.98 5.94
CA LEU A 17 -22.20 -7.54 5.78
C LEU A 17 -22.99 -7.68 7.09
N ALA A 18 -22.65 -8.67 7.93
CA ALA A 18 -23.18 -8.81 9.28
C ALA A 18 -22.54 -7.82 10.29
N GLY A 19 -21.66 -6.93 9.86
CA GLY A 19 -20.97 -5.97 10.73
C GLY A 19 -19.89 -6.59 11.60
N GLN A 20 -19.46 -7.83 11.34
CA GLN A 20 -18.46 -8.53 12.10
C GLN A 20 -17.05 -8.08 11.69
N SER A 21 -16.15 -7.95 12.67
CA SER A 21 -14.75 -7.68 12.39
C SER A 21 -14.01 -8.95 12.01
N LEU A 22 -13.12 -8.82 11.04
CA LEU A 22 -12.27 -9.90 10.59
C LEU A 22 -10.97 -9.96 11.41
N ASN A 23 -10.45 -11.14 11.64
CA ASN A 23 -9.14 -11.29 12.27
C ASN A 23 -8.00 -11.00 11.28
N ALA A 24 -6.80 -10.74 11.79
CA ALA A 24 -5.64 -10.41 10.96
C ALA A 24 -5.27 -11.53 9.96
N PRO A 25 -5.30 -12.82 10.29
CA PRO A 25 -5.06 -13.87 9.31
C PRO A 25 -6.03 -13.89 8.14
N THR A 26 -7.31 -13.58 8.37
CA THR A 26 -8.33 -13.48 7.31
C THR A 26 -8.01 -12.32 6.35
N THR A 27 -7.74 -11.14 6.88
CA THR A 27 -7.43 -9.97 6.04
C THR A 27 -6.08 -10.09 5.35
N GLN A 28 -5.12 -10.77 5.95
CA GLN A 28 -3.86 -11.12 5.31
C GLN A 28 -4.07 -12.06 4.12
N TRP A 29 -4.93 -13.08 4.25
CA TRP A 29 -5.31 -13.96 3.16
C TRP A 29 -6.01 -13.20 2.04
N VAL A 30 -7.00 -12.35 2.36
CA VAL A 30 -7.70 -11.51 1.38
C VAL A 30 -6.71 -10.67 0.56
N MET A 31 -5.75 -10.03 1.23
CA MET A 31 -4.75 -9.21 0.54
C MET A 31 -3.84 -10.06 -0.37
N ALA A 32 -3.44 -11.25 0.09
CA ALA A 32 -2.65 -12.17 -0.74
C ALA A 32 -3.41 -12.58 -2.01
N GLU A 33 -4.69 -12.94 -1.89
CA GLU A 33 -5.55 -13.27 -3.05
C GLU A 33 -5.66 -12.12 -4.05
N ILE A 34 -5.83 -10.89 -3.55
CA ILE A 34 -5.90 -9.68 -4.40
C ILE A 34 -4.57 -9.48 -5.15
N LEU A 35 -3.44 -9.54 -4.47
CA LEU A 35 -2.12 -9.23 -5.04
C LEU A 35 -1.62 -10.30 -5.99
N THR A 36 -2.00 -11.57 -5.78
CA THR A 36 -1.65 -12.68 -6.68
C THR A 36 -2.59 -12.80 -7.88
N GLY A 37 -3.68 -12.03 -7.90
CA GLY A 37 -4.70 -12.11 -8.95
C GLY A 37 -5.66 -13.29 -8.80
N GLY A 38 -5.67 -13.98 -7.67
CA GLY A 38 -6.61 -15.05 -7.35
C GLY A 38 -8.02 -14.55 -7.02
N ALA A 39 -8.13 -13.30 -6.55
CA ALA A 39 -9.40 -12.70 -6.19
C ALA A 39 -10.24 -12.30 -7.42
N PRO A 40 -11.53 -12.72 -7.51
CA PRO A 40 -12.44 -12.15 -8.50
C PRO A 40 -12.61 -10.64 -8.29
N ALA A 41 -12.68 -9.87 -9.38
CA ALA A 41 -12.84 -8.40 -9.31
C ALA A 41 -14.11 -7.99 -8.54
N SER A 42 -15.20 -8.77 -8.68
CA SER A 42 -16.45 -8.55 -7.93
C SER A 42 -16.27 -8.76 -6.42
N SER A 43 -15.54 -9.80 -6.02
CA SER A 43 -15.26 -10.07 -4.60
C SER A 43 -14.36 -9.00 -3.99
N THR A 44 -13.34 -8.57 -4.74
CA THR A 44 -12.46 -7.47 -4.33
C THR A 44 -13.25 -6.17 -4.13
N ALA A 45 -14.09 -5.80 -5.09
CA ALA A 45 -14.94 -4.60 -4.98
C ALA A 45 -15.92 -4.72 -3.80
N GLY A 46 -16.59 -5.86 -3.66
CA GLY A 46 -17.50 -6.13 -2.54
C GLY A 46 -16.81 -6.02 -1.18
N PHE A 47 -15.62 -6.60 -1.06
CA PHE A 47 -14.81 -6.52 0.16
C PHE A 47 -14.47 -5.07 0.54
N LEU A 48 -13.96 -4.29 -0.40
CA LEU A 48 -13.57 -2.90 -0.13
C LEU A 48 -14.77 -2.05 0.29
N VAL A 49 -15.91 -2.23 -0.37
CA VAL A 49 -17.14 -1.49 -0.04
C VAL A 49 -17.70 -1.94 1.32
N ALA A 50 -17.79 -3.23 1.58
CA ALA A 50 -18.32 -3.76 2.84
C ALA A 50 -17.42 -3.41 4.03
N LEU A 51 -16.09 -3.54 3.88
CA LEU A 51 -15.12 -3.16 4.90
C LEU A 51 -15.25 -1.67 5.23
N ARG A 52 -15.33 -0.81 4.21
CA ARG A 52 -15.51 0.64 4.38
C ARG A 52 -16.85 0.99 5.02
N ALA A 53 -17.92 0.33 4.63
CA ALA A 53 -19.27 0.56 5.20
C ALA A 53 -19.34 0.17 6.68
N LYS A 54 -18.70 -0.95 7.05
CA LYS A 54 -18.59 -1.40 8.45
C LYS A 54 -17.70 -0.47 9.29
N GLY A 55 -16.67 0.09 8.71
CA GLY A 55 -15.57 0.75 9.38
C GLY A 55 -14.43 -0.21 9.70
N GLU A 56 -13.23 0.15 9.28
CA GLU A 56 -12.03 -0.66 9.42
C GLU A 56 -11.54 -0.68 10.88
N THR A 57 -11.09 -1.82 11.37
CA THR A 57 -10.41 -1.95 12.66
C THR A 57 -8.89 -1.98 12.49
N ALA A 58 -8.15 -1.64 13.54
CA ALA A 58 -6.68 -1.70 13.53
C ALA A 58 -6.17 -3.12 13.24
N THR A 59 -6.88 -4.16 13.72
CA THR A 59 -6.54 -5.57 13.47
C THR A 59 -6.69 -5.91 11.99
N GLU A 60 -7.78 -5.47 11.35
CA GLU A 60 -8.02 -5.70 9.92
C GLU A 60 -6.97 -5.01 9.06
N VAL A 61 -6.70 -3.73 9.35
CA VAL A 61 -5.65 -2.97 8.63
C VAL A 61 -4.29 -3.62 8.82
N GLY A 62 -3.96 -4.06 10.04
CA GLY A 62 -2.71 -4.77 10.32
C GLY A 62 -2.53 -6.04 9.50
N GLY A 63 -3.58 -6.83 9.34
CA GLY A 63 -3.56 -8.03 8.47
C GLY A 63 -3.40 -7.70 6.99
N LEU A 64 -4.10 -6.65 6.50
CA LEU A 64 -3.91 -6.17 5.11
C LEU A 64 -2.46 -5.74 4.86
N VAL A 65 -1.88 -4.97 5.77
CA VAL A 65 -0.48 -4.53 5.68
C VAL A 65 0.47 -5.73 5.69
N ALA A 66 0.25 -6.71 6.57
CA ALA A 66 1.07 -7.93 6.60
C ALA A 66 1.00 -8.70 5.26
N GLY A 67 -0.19 -8.81 4.65
CA GLY A 67 -0.36 -9.40 3.34
C GLY A 67 0.41 -8.65 2.24
N MET A 68 0.36 -7.32 2.25
CA MET A 68 1.12 -6.49 1.31
C MET A 68 2.63 -6.65 1.49
N MET A 69 3.11 -6.63 2.73
CA MET A 69 4.54 -6.78 3.03
C MET A 69 5.07 -8.15 2.59
N ASN A 70 4.29 -9.21 2.79
CA ASN A 70 4.68 -10.56 2.37
C ASN A 70 4.76 -10.71 0.84
N ALA A 71 3.96 -9.94 0.10
CA ALA A 71 3.97 -9.95 -1.36
C ALA A 71 5.00 -8.97 -1.95
N SER A 72 5.57 -8.08 -1.15
CA SER A 72 6.54 -7.10 -1.61
C SER A 72 7.92 -7.71 -1.83
N VAL A 73 8.66 -7.18 -2.81
CA VAL A 73 10.07 -7.50 -2.97
C VAL A 73 10.86 -6.67 -1.94
N PRO A 74 11.61 -7.30 -1.03
CA PRO A 74 12.42 -6.58 -0.06
C PRO A 74 13.44 -5.66 -0.76
N LEU A 75 13.54 -4.44 -0.29
CA LEU A 75 14.59 -3.51 -0.69
C LEU A 75 15.57 -3.37 0.46
N GLU A 76 16.75 -3.97 0.31
CA GLU A 76 17.83 -3.80 1.28
C GLU A 76 18.67 -2.57 0.91
N VAL A 77 18.71 -1.60 1.79
CA VAL A 77 19.50 -0.39 1.63
C VAL A 77 20.34 -0.17 2.88
N GLU A 78 21.65 -0.14 2.71
CA GLU A 78 22.57 0.10 3.83
C GLU A 78 22.43 1.53 4.38
N GLY A 79 22.39 1.66 5.70
CA GLY A 79 22.36 2.94 6.40
C GLY A 79 20.99 3.65 6.37
N PRO A 80 20.92 4.85 6.95
CA PRO A 80 19.66 5.60 7.06
C PRO A 80 19.19 6.08 5.69
N VAL A 81 17.88 5.94 5.46
CA VAL A 81 17.19 6.36 4.25
C VAL A 81 15.93 7.16 4.63
N VAL A 82 15.64 8.20 3.89
CA VAL A 82 14.41 8.98 4.02
C VAL A 82 13.45 8.60 2.91
N ASP A 83 12.21 8.26 3.27
CA ASP A 83 11.11 8.12 2.32
C ASP A 83 10.18 9.33 2.39
N THR A 84 9.69 9.76 1.23
CA THR A 84 8.68 10.81 1.12
C THR A 84 7.48 10.26 0.35
N CYS A 85 6.41 9.97 1.08
CA CYS A 85 5.19 9.42 0.53
C CYS A 85 4.05 10.46 0.56
N GLY A 86 3.35 10.59 -0.55
CA GLY A 86 2.09 11.35 -0.63
C GLY A 86 0.94 10.39 -0.90
N THR A 87 -0.07 10.38 -0.05
CA THR A 87 -1.24 9.49 -0.18
C THR A 87 -2.23 9.95 -1.25
N GLY A 88 -2.14 11.20 -1.72
CA GLY A 88 -2.96 11.74 -2.81
C GLY A 88 -4.47 11.86 -2.52
N GLY A 89 -4.89 11.62 -1.28
CA GLY A 89 -6.31 11.58 -0.92
C GLY A 89 -6.95 12.93 -0.58
N ASP A 90 -6.20 14.01 -0.56
CA ASP A 90 -6.63 15.32 -0.06
C ASP A 90 -7.42 16.17 -1.09
N ARG A 91 -7.54 15.68 -2.34
CA ARG A 91 -8.20 16.39 -3.47
C ARG A 91 -7.71 17.84 -3.68
N SER A 92 -6.54 18.19 -3.14
CA SER A 92 -6.06 19.57 -3.13
C SER A 92 -5.54 20.07 -4.48
N HIS A 93 -5.41 19.18 -5.48
CA HIS A 93 -4.87 19.48 -6.82
C HIS A 93 -3.53 20.25 -6.81
N THR A 94 -2.76 20.11 -5.73
CA THR A 94 -1.48 20.78 -5.55
C THR A 94 -0.36 20.08 -6.32
N VAL A 95 0.75 20.78 -6.50
CA VAL A 95 2.00 20.23 -7.05
C VAL A 95 2.48 19.04 -6.22
N ASN A 96 3.28 18.17 -6.82
CA ASN A 96 3.80 16.96 -6.17
C ASN A 96 4.85 17.31 -5.09
N ILE A 97 4.36 17.77 -3.94
CA ILE A 97 5.18 18.21 -2.80
C ILE A 97 6.14 17.11 -2.36
N SER A 98 5.71 15.85 -2.34
CA SER A 98 6.57 14.73 -1.91
C SER A 98 7.74 14.51 -2.87
N THR A 99 7.58 14.74 -4.16
CA THR A 99 8.69 14.67 -5.12
C THR A 99 9.64 15.85 -4.95
N MET A 100 9.13 17.06 -4.73
CA MET A 100 9.94 18.23 -4.46
C MET A 100 10.75 18.07 -3.16
N ALA A 101 10.10 17.58 -2.09
CA ALA A 101 10.76 17.29 -0.82
C ALA A 101 11.87 16.23 -0.98
N ALA A 102 11.63 15.18 -1.77
CA ALA A 102 12.64 14.18 -2.07
C ALA A 102 13.88 14.76 -2.76
N VAL A 103 13.67 15.65 -3.75
CA VAL A 103 14.79 16.31 -4.46
C VAL A 103 15.57 17.23 -3.53
N VAL A 104 14.88 18.01 -2.70
CA VAL A 104 15.52 18.92 -1.74
C VAL A 104 16.31 18.12 -0.68
N ALA A 105 15.74 17.05 -0.15
CA ALA A 105 16.42 16.18 0.81
C ALA A 105 17.66 15.53 0.20
N ALA A 106 17.57 15.04 -1.04
CA ALA A 106 18.71 14.48 -1.75
C ALA A 106 19.81 15.54 -2.02
N ALA A 107 19.42 16.76 -2.41
CA ALA A 107 20.36 17.88 -2.59
C ALA A 107 21.04 18.29 -1.29
N ALA A 108 20.38 18.12 -0.14
CA ALA A 108 20.95 18.32 1.18
C ALA A 108 21.85 17.16 1.68
N GLY A 109 22.07 16.14 0.85
CA GLY A 109 22.93 14.99 1.16
C GLY A 109 22.22 13.79 1.79
N ALA A 110 20.91 13.82 1.93
CA ALA A 110 20.15 12.67 2.42
C ALA A 110 20.04 11.58 1.33
N ARG A 111 20.12 10.32 1.76
CA ARG A 111 19.77 9.19 0.88
C ARG A 111 18.25 9.05 0.86
N VAL A 112 17.66 9.12 -0.31
CA VAL A 112 16.21 9.08 -0.47
C VAL A 112 15.79 7.83 -1.22
N ALA A 113 14.90 7.03 -0.62
CA ALA A 113 14.15 5.98 -1.29
C ALA A 113 12.71 6.48 -1.46
N LYS A 114 12.29 6.75 -2.70
CA LYS A 114 10.97 7.28 -2.96
C LYS A 114 10.07 6.21 -3.56
N HIS A 115 8.95 5.96 -2.89
CA HIS A 115 7.86 5.20 -3.47
C HIS A 115 7.17 6.01 -4.57
N GLY A 116 7.11 5.46 -5.78
CA GLY A 116 6.40 6.05 -6.91
C GLY A 116 5.09 5.33 -7.17
N ASN A 117 3.96 5.94 -6.83
CA ASN A 117 2.65 5.43 -7.21
C ASN A 117 1.88 6.48 -8.00
N ARG A 118 1.03 6.03 -8.94
CA ARG A 118 0.05 6.89 -9.59
C ARG A 118 -1.11 7.08 -8.62
N ALA A 119 -1.26 8.28 -8.07
CA ALA A 119 -2.46 8.61 -7.34
C ALA A 119 -3.63 8.74 -8.32
N ALA A 120 -4.73 8.08 -8.06
CA ALA A 120 -5.94 8.12 -8.89
C ALA A 120 -6.53 9.53 -9.03
N SER A 121 -6.12 10.47 -8.18
CA SER A 121 -6.57 11.87 -8.14
C SER A 121 -5.53 12.90 -8.63
N SER A 122 -4.33 12.47 -9.05
CA SER A 122 -3.28 13.41 -9.47
C SER A 122 -3.30 13.64 -10.97
N GLN A 123 -3.58 14.87 -11.39
CA GLN A 123 -3.46 15.29 -12.81
C GLN A 123 -2.01 15.43 -13.28
N SER A 124 -1.03 15.53 -12.35
CA SER A 124 0.38 15.78 -12.66
C SER A 124 1.30 14.56 -12.44
N GLY A 125 0.77 13.41 -12.05
CA GLY A 125 1.52 12.24 -11.63
C GLY A 125 1.69 11.17 -12.69
N ASP A 126 1.97 11.52 -13.96
CA ASP A 126 2.29 10.51 -14.95
C ASP A 126 3.79 10.29 -15.06
N ARG A 127 4.31 9.33 -14.28
CA ARG A 127 5.60 8.75 -14.62
C ARG A 127 5.63 7.27 -14.28
N LYS A 128 5.92 6.47 -15.30
CA LYS A 128 6.44 5.10 -15.15
C LYS A 128 7.53 5.14 -14.09
N SER A 129 7.48 4.22 -13.11
CA SER A 129 8.56 3.99 -12.17
C SER A 129 9.86 3.82 -12.95
N THR A 130 10.66 4.87 -13.03
CA THR A 130 12.02 4.78 -13.51
C THR A 130 12.81 4.20 -12.35
N ARG A 131 13.37 3.01 -12.53
CA ARG A 131 14.39 2.48 -11.63
C ARG A 131 15.43 3.57 -11.48
N LEU A 132 15.64 4.06 -10.27
CA LEU A 132 16.78 4.90 -9.96
C LEU A 132 18.03 4.05 -10.17
N ASN A 133 18.70 4.28 -11.30
CA ASN A 133 19.97 3.65 -11.60
C ASN A 133 21.01 4.30 -10.66
N SER A 134 21.47 3.56 -9.66
CA SER A 134 22.42 3.99 -8.64
C SER A 134 23.87 4.11 -9.18
N SER A 135 24.08 4.49 -10.44
CA SER A 135 25.38 4.55 -11.09
C SER A 135 25.92 5.97 -11.30
N HIS A 136 25.60 6.93 -10.46
CA HIS A 136 26.39 8.16 -10.37
C HIS A 136 27.44 8.04 -9.25
N ARG A 137 28.53 7.33 -9.57
CA ARG A 137 29.82 7.56 -8.95
C ARG A 137 30.29 8.93 -9.40
N MET A 138 30.35 9.90 -8.50
CA MET A 138 31.12 11.12 -8.75
C MET A 138 32.59 10.74 -8.81
N PRO A 139 33.34 11.17 -9.82
CA PRO A 139 34.81 11.03 -9.80
C PRO A 139 35.38 11.96 -8.75
N SER A 140 36.35 11.44 -8.02
CA SER A 140 37.23 12.16 -7.06
C SER A 140 38.01 13.26 -7.71
#